data_a10203022ec5141c93ddbf17ec663ba2
#
_entry.id   a10203022ec5141c93ddbf17ec663ba2
#
_cell.length_a   1.000
_cell.length_b   1.000
_cell.length_c   1.000
_cell.angle_alpha   90.00
_cell.angle_beta   90.00
_cell.angle_gamma   90.00
#
_symmetry.space_group_name_H-M   'P 1'
#
loop_
_entity.id
_entity.type
_entity.pdbx_description
1 polymer ?
#
loop_
_entity_poly.entity_id
_entity_poly.type
_entity_poly.pdbx_seq_one_letter_code
_entity_poly.pdbx_strand_id
1 'polypeptide(L)'
;MTRCVRVIFIVATVLAVAAVPAVSVHAQDDWPAWGREASNQRHSPLTQITIENVSTLVPAWRYEMPRPGVPSRPAQSTPLMVDGVLYLSFPYYRVVALEAETGEELWDYTAPGAWDSPEHQLHWTGGSMRGLAYWEGDDIPPPQIVFGTEEGELISLDSKTGIPNARF
;
A
#
# COMPACT_ATOMS: atom_id res chain seq x y z
N MET A 1 -56.52 -43.76 40.62
CA MET A 1 -55.80 -43.54 39.32
C MET A 1 -55.23 -42.13 39.30
N THR A 2 -53.99 -41.97 39.74
CA THR A 2 -53.34 -40.64 39.87
C THR A 2 -52.24 -40.55 38.77
N ARG A 3 -52.47 -39.72 37.81
CA ARG A 3 -51.49 -39.46 36.71
C ARG A 3 -50.46 -38.48 37.22
N CYS A 4 -49.20 -38.93 37.31
CA CYS A 4 -48.03 -38.09 37.60
C CYS A 4 -47.57 -37.39 36.29
N VAL A 5 -47.67 -36.07 36.23
CA VAL A 5 -47.14 -35.28 35.13
C VAL A 5 -45.68 -34.91 35.46
N ARG A 6 -44.73 -35.47 34.69
CA ARG A 6 -43.31 -35.07 34.77
C ARG A 6 -43.10 -33.82 33.90
N VAL A 7 -42.79 -32.72 34.57
CA VAL A 7 -42.33 -31.48 33.87
C VAL A 7 -40.81 -31.58 33.66
N ILE A 8 -40.40 -31.64 32.41
CA ILE A 8 -38.98 -31.63 32.00
C ILE A 8 -38.60 -30.15 31.78
N PHE A 9 -37.74 -29.60 32.64
CA PHE A 9 -37.11 -28.32 32.40
C PHE A 9 -35.90 -28.51 31.48
N ILE A 10 -35.97 -27.96 30.25
CA ILE A 10 -34.83 -27.87 29.36
C ILE A 10 -34.13 -26.54 29.67
N VAL A 11 -32.97 -26.60 30.30
CA VAL A 11 -32.10 -25.45 30.50
C VAL A 11 -31.29 -25.26 29.21
N ALA A 12 -31.67 -24.27 28.39
CA ALA A 12 -30.90 -23.88 27.23
C ALA A 12 -29.75 -22.96 27.68
N THR A 13 -28.53 -23.48 27.71
CA THR A 13 -27.33 -22.72 27.96
C THR A 13 -26.95 -21.98 26.68
N VAL A 14 -27.21 -20.67 26.60
CA VAL A 14 -26.74 -19.81 25.49
C VAL A 14 -25.28 -19.52 25.74
N LEU A 15 -24.37 -20.12 24.94
CA LEU A 15 -22.98 -19.75 24.89
C LEU A 15 -22.89 -18.42 24.12
N ALA A 16 -22.70 -17.32 24.83
CA ALA A 16 -22.33 -16.04 24.24
C ALA A 16 -20.86 -16.13 23.81
N VAL A 17 -20.61 -16.37 22.53
CA VAL A 17 -19.27 -16.20 21.93
C VAL A 17 -19.02 -14.70 21.88
N ALA A 18 -18.20 -14.19 22.80
CA ALA A 18 -17.69 -12.84 22.73
C ALA A 18 -16.83 -12.74 21.45
N ALA A 19 -17.31 -12.03 20.43
CA ALA A 19 -16.50 -11.64 19.30
C ALA A 19 -15.41 -10.71 19.83
N VAL A 20 -14.19 -11.22 19.97
CA VAL A 20 -13.01 -10.41 20.20
C VAL A 20 -12.82 -9.62 18.89
N PRO A 21 -12.82 -8.28 18.92
CA PRO A 21 -12.51 -7.51 17.71
C PRO A 21 -11.12 -7.96 17.24
N ALA A 22 -11.02 -8.45 16.02
CA ALA A 22 -9.73 -8.67 15.38
C ALA A 22 -9.09 -7.30 15.25
N VAL A 23 -8.16 -6.98 16.15
CA VAL A 23 -7.28 -5.83 15.99
C VAL A 23 -6.49 -6.14 14.71
N SER A 24 -6.68 -5.33 13.68
CA SER A 24 -5.89 -5.43 12.46
C SER A 24 -4.42 -5.38 12.85
N VAL A 25 -3.72 -6.48 12.68
CA VAL A 25 -2.27 -6.60 12.96
C VAL A 25 -1.48 -5.68 12.02
N HIS A 26 -2.08 -5.22 10.93
CA HIS A 26 -1.48 -4.46 9.85
C HIS A 26 -0.98 -3.05 10.23
N ALA A 27 -1.62 -2.36 11.16
CA ALA A 27 -1.23 -0.98 11.51
C ALA A 27 0.19 -0.85 12.14
N GLN A 28 0.77 -1.92 12.66
CA GLN A 28 2.14 -1.90 13.17
C GLN A 28 3.20 -2.04 12.08
N ASP A 29 2.83 -2.65 10.96
CA ASP A 29 3.73 -2.96 9.86
C ASP A 29 3.74 -1.84 8.82
N ASP A 30 2.78 -0.92 8.88
CA ASP A 30 2.57 0.15 7.92
C ASP A 30 3.68 1.21 7.93
N TRP A 31 3.97 1.70 6.71
CA TRP A 31 4.87 2.80 6.42
C TRP A 31 4.21 3.81 5.49
N PRO A 32 3.15 4.54 5.96
CA PRO A 32 2.28 5.35 5.10
C PRO A 32 2.91 6.67 4.67
N ALA A 33 4.08 7.02 5.18
CA ALA A 33 4.78 8.27 4.89
C ALA A 33 6.29 8.03 4.75
N TRP A 34 7.00 8.96 4.13
CA TRP A 34 8.45 8.89 3.92
C TRP A 34 9.26 8.57 5.18
N GLY A 35 8.87 9.09 6.32
CA GLY A 35 9.51 8.82 7.61
C GLY A 35 8.73 7.87 8.50
N ARG A 36 7.77 7.14 7.96
CA ARG A 36 6.78 6.29 8.60
C ARG A 36 5.69 7.10 9.32
N GLU A 37 6.04 8.13 10.06
CA GLU A 37 5.17 8.93 10.91
C GLU A 37 5.53 10.42 10.84
N ALA A 38 4.68 11.29 11.37
CA ALA A 38 4.88 12.75 11.32
C ALA A 38 6.15 13.22 12.05
N SER A 39 6.63 12.46 13.05
CA SER A 39 7.91 12.72 13.74
C SER A 39 9.14 12.36 12.90
N ASN A 40 8.95 11.69 11.77
CA ASN A 40 9.99 11.33 10.80
C ASN A 40 11.16 10.55 11.39
N GLN A 41 10.90 9.67 12.36
CA GLN A 41 11.96 8.92 13.06
C GLN A 41 12.53 7.78 12.22
N ARG A 42 11.82 7.32 11.18
CA ARG A 42 12.20 6.22 10.29
C ARG A 42 12.51 4.93 11.06
N HIS A 43 11.81 4.72 12.15
CA HIS A 43 11.96 3.55 13.00
C HIS A 43 10.77 2.60 12.81
N SER A 44 11.07 1.33 12.53
CA SER A 44 10.08 0.26 12.54
C SER A 44 9.99 -0.35 13.94
N PRO A 45 8.79 -0.58 14.49
CA PRO A 45 8.61 -1.31 15.75
C PRO A 45 8.76 -2.83 15.59
N LEU A 46 8.93 -3.30 14.36
CA LEU A 46 9.08 -4.72 14.05
C LEU A 46 10.38 -5.28 14.65
N THR A 47 10.31 -6.47 15.23
CA THR A 47 11.40 -7.11 15.95
C THR A 47 11.86 -8.44 15.33
N GLN A 48 11.30 -8.82 14.17
CA GLN A 48 11.61 -10.08 13.52
C GLN A 48 13.05 -10.12 12.97
N ILE A 49 13.59 -8.98 12.56
CA ILE A 49 14.99 -8.88 12.08
C ILE A 49 15.85 -8.40 13.25
N THR A 50 16.86 -9.18 13.58
CA THR A 50 17.77 -8.95 14.69
C THR A 50 19.23 -9.03 14.21
N ILE A 51 20.17 -8.63 15.06
CA ILE A 51 21.62 -8.74 14.77
C ILE A 51 22.00 -10.21 14.49
N GLU A 52 21.35 -11.16 15.17
CA GLU A 52 21.64 -12.58 15.07
C GLU A 52 21.15 -13.18 13.76
N ASN A 53 20.08 -12.68 13.16
CA ASN A 53 19.46 -13.28 11.98
C ASN A 53 19.59 -12.46 10.69
N VAL A 54 20.00 -11.18 10.77
CA VAL A 54 20.09 -10.31 9.58
C VAL A 54 20.99 -10.89 8.47
N SER A 55 22.04 -11.63 8.84
CA SER A 55 22.95 -12.28 7.88
C SER A 55 22.34 -13.48 7.14
N THR A 56 21.20 -13.98 7.58
CA THR A 56 20.49 -15.11 6.97
C THR A 56 19.36 -14.69 6.04
N LEU A 57 19.13 -13.38 5.88
CA LEU A 57 18.08 -12.87 4.99
C LEU A 57 18.38 -13.24 3.54
N VAL A 58 17.34 -13.67 2.85
CA VAL A 58 17.36 -13.96 1.42
C VAL A 58 16.27 -13.14 0.72
N PRO A 59 16.43 -12.78 -0.57
CA PRO A 59 15.37 -12.14 -1.33
C PRO A 59 14.12 -13.02 -1.36
N ALA A 60 12.97 -12.47 -0.97
CA ALA A 60 11.68 -13.15 -1.06
C ALA A 60 11.16 -13.15 -2.50
N TRP A 61 11.28 -12.02 -3.18
CA TRP A 61 10.86 -11.84 -4.56
C TRP A 61 11.63 -10.68 -5.21
N ARG A 62 11.42 -10.49 -6.51
CA ARG A 62 11.98 -9.39 -7.29
C ARG A 62 10.91 -8.85 -8.23
N TYR A 63 10.78 -7.54 -8.32
CA TYR A 63 9.95 -6.86 -9.30
C TYR A 63 10.81 -6.20 -10.37
N GLU A 64 10.53 -6.49 -11.63
CA GLU A 64 11.28 -5.93 -12.77
C GLU A 64 10.65 -4.60 -13.21
N MET A 65 11.41 -3.51 -13.05
CA MET A 65 10.96 -2.14 -13.34
C MET A 65 10.86 -1.80 -14.83
N PRO A 66 11.77 -2.26 -15.70
CA PRO A 66 11.77 -1.86 -17.10
C PRO A 66 10.53 -2.31 -17.84
N ARG A 67 10.04 -1.43 -18.73
CA ARG A 67 9.00 -1.77 -19.70
C ARG A 67 9.58 -1.78 -21.11
N PRO A 68 9.15 -2.70 -21.99
CA PRO A 68 9.54 -2.70 -23.38
C PRO A 68 9.21 -1.36 -24.05
N GLY A 69 10.21 -0.76 -24.74
CA GLY A 69 10.05 0.49 -25.46
C GLY A 69 10.15 1.76 -24.61
N VAL A 70 10.24 1.66 -23.28
CA VAL A 70 10.43 2.80 -22.38
C VAL A 70 11.91 2.89 -21.98
N PRO A 71 12.59 4.04 -22.15
CA PRO A 71 13.98 4.20 -21.74
C PRO A 71 14.16 3.95 -20.24
N SER A 72 15.14 3.15 -19.86
CA SER A 72 15.45 2.91 -18.45
C SER A 72 16.02 4.18 -17.81
N ARG A 73 15.52 4.53 -16.64
CA ARG A 73 15.98 5.66 -15.82
C ARG A 73 16.13 5.20 -14.36
N PRO A 74 17.05 5.80 -13.59
CA PRO A 74 17.14 5.51 -12.15
C PRO A 74 15.87 5.91 -11.41
N ALA A 75 15.35 5.00 -10.58
CA ALA A 75 14.29 5.32 -9.64
C ALA A 75 14.89 5.92 -8.36
N GLN A 76 14.26 6.95 -7.81
CA GLN A 76 14.66 7.63 -6.58
C GLN A 76 13.48 7.72 -5.62
N SER A 77 12.78 6.63 -5.44
CA SER A 77 11.54 6.55 -4.69
C SER A 77 11.77 6.00 -3.28
N THR A 78 11.03 6.52 -2.34
CA THR A 78 10.81 5.85 -1.05
C THR A 78 9.49 5.11 -1.14
N PRO A 79 9.48 3.79 -0.99
CA PRO A 79 8.24 3.01 -0.97
C PRO A 79 7.34 3.43 0.19
N LEU A 80 6.03 3.39 -0.03
CA LEU A 80 5.04 3.38 1.05
C LEU A 80 4.50 1.96 1.21
N MET A 81 4.15 1.60 2.42
CA MET A 81 3.49 0.34 2.73
C MET A 81 2.26 0.60 3.57
N VAL A 82 1.09 0.19 3.09
CA VAL A 82 -0.19 0.33 3.80
C VAL A 82 -1.06 -0.88 3.53
N ASP A 83 -1.58 -1.48 4.58
CA ASP A 83 -2.48 -2.64 4.51
C ASP A 83 -1.96 -3.79 3.63
N GLY A 84 -0.64 -4.09 3.72
CA GLY A 84 -0.01 -5.15 2.94
C GLY A 84 0.28 -4.80 1.49
N VAL A 85 0.05 -3.55 1.06
CA VAL A 85 0.33 -3.08 -0.30
C VAL A 85 1.54 -2.15 -0.31
N LEU A 86 2.50 -2.42 -1.19
CA LEU A 86 3.65 -1.57 -1.47
C LEU A 86 3.34 -0.65 -2.64
N TYR A 87 3.45 0.66 -2.41
CA TYR A 87 3.32 1.69 -3.44
C TYR A 87 4.69 2.25 -3.80
N LEU A 88 5.01 2.21 -5.08
CA LEU A 88 6.31 2.59 -5.62
C LEU A 88 6.14 3.63 -6.72
N SER A 89 6.96 4.67 -6.71
CA SER A 89 7.04 5.61 -7.82
C SER A 89 8.27 5.37 -8.68
N PHE A 90 8.10 5.48 -9.99
CA PHE A 90 9.15 5.29 -10.98
C PHE A 90 9.24 6.52 -11.90
N PRO A 91 10.32 6.66 -12.68
CA PRO A 91 10.38 7.67 -13.73
C PRO A 91 9.17 7.64 -14.66
N TYR A 92 8.91 8.76 -15.31
CA TYR A 92 7.77 8.96 -16.21
C TYR A 92 6.42 8.94 -15.52
N TYR A 93 6.38 9.44 -14.25
CA TYR A 93 5.16 9.52 -13.45
C TYR A 93 4.39 8.19 -13.39
N ARG A 94 5.16 7.10 -13.31
CA ARG A 94 4.61 5.76 -13.13
C ARG A 94 4.49 5.45 -11.65
N VAL A 95 3.34 4.96 -11.23
CA VAL A 95 3.08 4.44 -9.88
C VAL A 95 2.62 2.99 -10.00
N VAL A 96 3.15 2.14 -9.13
CA VAL A 96 2.82 0.72 -9.10
C VAL A 96 2.41 0.34 -7.68
N ALA A 97 1.37 -0.46 -7.56
CA ALA A 97 1.02 -1.14 -6.31
C ALA A 97 1.33 -2.63 -6.42
N LEU A 98 2.04 -3.14 -5.44
CA LEU A 98 2.42 -4.54 -5.34
C LEU A 98 1.88 -5.14 -4.05
N GLU A 99 1.46 -6.39 -4.09
CA GLU A 99 1.27 -7.13 -2.86
C GLU A 99 2.62 -7.34 -2.16
N ALA A 100 2.72 -6.95 -0.90
CA ALA A 100 4.01 -6.90 -0.21
C ALA A 100 4.63 -8.28 0.04
N GLU A 101 3.82 -9.32 0.22
CA GLU A 101 4.32 -10.67 0.50
C GLU A 101 4.85 -11.37 -0.74
N THR A 102 4.24 -11.16 -1.90
CA THR A 102 4.50 -11.92 -3.14
C THR A 102 5.22 -11.11 -4.21
N GLY A 103 5.12 -9.77 -4.16
CA GLY A 103 5.58 -8.88 -5.23
C GLY A 103 4.68 -8.89 -6.45
N GLU A 104 3.47 -9.48 -6.37
CA GLU A 104 2.49 -9.45 -7.45
C GLU A 104 2.01 -8.03 -7.72
N GLU A 105 1.93 -7.65 -9.01
CA GLU A 105 1.42 -6.35 -9.42
C GLU A 105 -0.09 -6.30 -9.31
N LEU A 106 -0.61 -5.46 -8.41
CA LEU A 106 -2.04 -5.23 -8.22
C LEU A 106 -2.59 -4.24 -9.25
N TRP A 107 -1.85 -3.16 -9.47
CA TRP A 107 -2.14 -2.19 -10.52
C TRP A 107 -0.90 -1.37 -10.88
N ASP A 108 -0.93 -0.76 -12.05
CA ASP A 108 0.11 0.07 -12.62
C ASP A 108 -0.54 1.27 -13.31
N TYR A 109 -0.14 2.46 -12.89
CA TYR A 109 -0.55 3.72 -13.48
C TYR A 109 0.64 4.41 -14.10
N THR A 110 0.48 4.97 -15.28
CA THR A 110 1.43 5.89 -15.90
C THR A 110 0.67 7.11 -16.41
N ALA A 111 1.12 8.30 -16.05
CA ALA A 111 0.47 9.52 -16.52
C ALA A 111 0.47 9.59 -18.06
N PRO A 112 -0.64 9.98 -18.69
CA PRO A 112 -0.74 10.07 -20.14
C PRO A 112 0.36 10.97 -20.73
N GLY A 113 1.05 10.51 -21.76
CA GLY A 113 2.12 11.27 -22.42
C GLY A 113 3.45 11.37 -21.67
N ALA A 114 3.54 10.82 -20.46
CA ALA A 114 4.69 10.99 -19.57
C ALA A 114 6.03 10.54 -20.19
N TRP A 115 6.04 9.47 -20.98
CA TRP A 115 7.26 8.95 -21.63
C TRP A 115 7.34 9.31 -23.11
N ASP A 116 6.25 9.76 -23.73
CA ASP A 116 6.19 10.20 -25.15
C ASP A 116 6.65 11.65 -25.33
N SER A 117 6.67 12.43 -24.26
CA SER A 117 7.09 13.83 -24.32
C SER A 117 8.57 13.93 -24.71
N PRO A 118 8.92 14.65 -25.78
CA PRO A 118 10.32 14.92 -26.12
C PRO A 118 11.09 15.58 -24.98
N GLU A 119 10.41 16.36 -24.16
CA GLU A 119 10.97 17.04 -23.00
C GLU A 119 11.41 16.03 -21.92
N HIS A 120 10.55 15.04 -21.59
CA HIS A 120 10.89 13.99 -20.64
C HIS A 120 11.98 13.05 -21.16
N GLN A 121 12.07 12.85 -22.46
CA GLN A 121 13.15 12.04 -23.06
C GLN A 121 14.51 12.75 -23.01
N LEU A 122 14.52 14.09 -23.10
CA LEU A 122 15.74 14.89 -23.09
C LEU A 122 16.22 15.23 -21.68
N HIS A 123 15.30 15.38 -20.71
CA HIS A 123 15.67 15.62 -19.33
C HIS A 123 16.22 14.34 -18.69
N TRP A 124 17.36 14.45 -18.03
CA TRP A 124 17.99 13.34 -17.33
C TRP A 124 17.09 12.76 -16.19
N THR A 125 16.18 13.57 -15.66
CA THR A 125 15.18 13.18 -14.63
C THR A 125 14.05 12.35 -15.22
N GLY A 126 13.69 12.56 -16.49
CA GLY A 126 12.65 11.79 -17.19
C GLY A 126 11.31 11.75 -16.45
N GLY A 127 10.84 12.89 -15.93
CA GLY A 127 9.64 12.93 -15.11
C GLY A 127 9.83 12.17 -13.78
N SER A 128 10.94 12.46 -13.09
CA SER A 128 11.30 11.75 -11.86
C SER A 128 10.37 12.13 -10.73
N MET A 129 9.69 11.14 -10.16
CA MET A 129 9.00 11.27 -8.88
C MET A 129 9.91 10.80 -7.75
N ARG A 130 10.00 11.61 -6.69
CA ARG A 130 10.82 11.28 -5.52
C ARG A 130 10.03 10.74 -4.34
N GLY A 131 8.71 10.73 -4.42
CA GLY A 131 7.87 10.22 -3.36
C GLY A 131 6.39 10.26 -3.72
N LEU A 132 5.67 9.51 -2.93
CA LEU A 132 4.22 9.42 -2.91
C LEU A 132 3.74 9.89 -1.55
N ALA A 133 2.51 10.38 -1.49
CA ALA A 133 1.79 10.58 -0.24
C ALA A 133 0.59 9.65 -0.21
N TYR A 134 0.37 9.01 0.92
CA TYR A 134 -0.85 8.27 1.19
C TYR A 134 -1.79 9.15 2.01
N TRP A 135 -3.04 9.20 1.62
CA TRP A 135 -4.11 9.85 2.35
C TRP A 135 -5.22 8.84 2.60
N GLU A 136 -5.55 8.61 3.86
CA GLU A 136 -6.57 7.64 4.26
C GLU A 136 -7.95 7.95 3.69
N GLY A 137 -8.14 9.20 3.26
CA GLY A 137 -9.44 9.65 2.83
C GLY A 137 -10.37 9.90 4.02
N ASP A 138 -11.56 10.34 3.66
CA ASP A 138 -12.75 10.24 4.49
C ASP A 138 -13.60 9.10 3.92
N ASP A 139 -14.83 8.91 4.36
CA ASP A 139 -15.71 7.89 3.77
C ASP A 139 -15.86 8.05 2.24
N ILE A 140 -15.81 9.29 1.75
CA ILE A 140 -15.81 9.66 0.33
C ILE A 140 -14.95 10.91 0.13
N PRO A 141 -13.85 10.85 -0.62
CA PRO A 141 -13.33 9.74 -1.42
C PRO A 141 -12.62 8.66 -0.58
N PRO A 142 -12.45 7.45 -1.16
CA PRO A 142 -11.68 6.37 -0.53
C PRO A 142 -10.19 6.75 -0.39
N PRO A 143 -9.36 5.91 0.27
CA PRO A 143 -7.94 6.16 0.38
C PRO A 143 -7.26 6.42 -0.96
N GLN A 144 -6.31 7.37 -0.99
CA GLN A 144 -5.67 7.88 -2.20
C GLN A 144 -4.15 7.80 -2.13
N ILE A 145 -3.53 7.59 -3.28
CA ILE A 145 -2.11 7.85 -3.51
C ILE A 145 -1.99 9.18 -4.27
N VAL A 146 -1.24 10.12 -3.72
CA VAL A 146 -1.10 11.48 -4.27
C VAL A 146 0.36 11.76 -4.60
N PHE A 147 0.60 12.41 -5.75
CA PHE A 147 1.94 12.83 -6.17
C PHE A 147 1.89 14.05 -7.10
N GLY A 148 3.01 14.78 -7.17
CA GLY A 148 3.18 15.93 -8.05
C GLY A 148 4.00 15.60 -9.29
N THR A 149 3.75 16.33 -10.37
CA THR A 149 4.55 16.28 -11.61
C THR A 149 5.47 17.50 -11.73
N GLU A 150 6.47 17.43 -12.63
CA GLU A 150 7.36 18.56 -12.91
C GLU A 150 6.63 19.72 -13.59
N GLU A 151 5.49 19.43 -14.24
CA GLU A 151 4.62 20.42 -14.87
C GLU A 151 3.76 21.20 -13.86
N GLY A 152 3.83 20.82 -12.58
CA GLY A 152 3.09 21.48 -11.51
C GLY A 152 1.68 20.92 -11.32
N GLU A 153 1.39 19.76 -11.87
CA GLU A 153 0.14 19.05 -11.64
C GLU A 153 0.21 18.22 -10.34
N LEU A 154 -0.93 18.06 -9.70
CA LEU A 154 -1.13 17.16 -8.58
C LEU A 154 -2.10 16.07 -9.02
N ILE A 155 -1.66 14.82 -8.94
CA ILE A 155 -2.44 13.65 -9.35
C ILE A 155 -2.81 12.84 -8.11
N SER A 156 -4.06 12.44 -8.04
CA SER A 156 -4.61 11.57 -6.99
C SER A 156 -5.16 10.29 -7.61
N LEU A 157 -4.72 9.14 -7.11
CA LEU A 157 -5.16 7.82 -7.55
C LEU A 157 -5.89 7.12 -6.41
N ASP A 158 -6.99 6.46 -6.71
CA ASP A 158 -7.58 5.51 -5.78
C ASP A 158 -6.55 4.44 -5.40
N SER A 159 -6.29 4.26 -4.12
CA SER A 159 -5.20 3.40 -3.65
C SER A 159 -5.40 1.93 -3.98
N LYS A 160 -6.63 1.46 -4.13
CA LYS A 160 -6.96 0.06 -4.43
C LYS A 160 -6.93 -0.27 -5.91
N THR A 161 -7.21 0.71 -6.78
CA THR A 161 -7.43 0.47 -8.20
C THR A 161 -6.46 1.20 -9.12
N GLY A 162 -5.72 2.20 -8.62
CA GLY A 162 -4.86 3.06 -9.43
C GLY A 162 -5.62 4.00 -10.36
N ILE A 163 -6.94 4.08 -10.27
CA ILE A 163 -7.77 4.95 -11.12
C ILE A 163 -7.64 6.40 -10.64
N PRO A 164 -7.35 7.35 -11.56
CA PRO A 164 -7.28 8.76 -11.22
C PRO A 164 -8.61 9.29 -10.69
N ASN A 165 -8.53 10.09 -9.62
CA ASN A 165 -9.69 10.79 -9.07
C ASN A 165 -9.96 12.05 -9.90
N ALA A 166 -10.97 12.01 -10.74
CA ALA A 166 -11.34 13.12 -11.62
C ALA A 166 -11.90 14.37 -10.89
N ARG A 167 -12.09 14.29 -9.58
CA ARG A 167 -12.58 15.41 -8.75
C ARG A 167 -11.50 16.03 -7.87
N PHE A 168 -10.28 15.59 -8.06
CA PHE A 168 -9.13 16.06 -7.28
C PHE A 168 -8.54 17.34 -7.87
#